data_71fc70823eee8370c0d13c3343ea50d8
#
_entry.id   71fc70823eee8370c0d13c3343ea50d8
#
_cell.length_a   1.000
_cell.length_b   1.000
_cell.length_c   1.000
_cell.angle_alpha   90.00
_cell.angle_beta   90.00
_cell.angle_gamma   90.00
#
_symmetry.space_group_name_H-M   'P 1'
#
loop_
_entity.id
_entity.type
_entity.pdbx_description
1 polymer ?
#
loop_
_entity_poly.entity_id
_entity_poly.type
_entity_poly.pdbx_seq_one_letter_code
_entity_poly.pdbx_strand_id
1 'polypeptide(L)'
;MRLFAAVRPAGLSREVLEQAQRDLRRQGRGTFSHPDDLHLTLAFLGETERVDAACAALETLAGSGRFSLTAEGLGRFGDTWWAGTAPCPALEALAASARRALEAAGFSLEKKPFVPHITLARHYRPRDTAAVTVPPVTWEVGKIELLASRPAPPGSPRYTCIHTVRL
;
A
#
# COMPACT_ATOMS: atom_id res chain seq x y z
N MET A 1 -1.53 0.06 19.09
CA MET A 1 -0.67 -0.11 17.91
C MET A 1 -1.52 0.09 16.66
N ARG A 2 -1.10 0.94 15.77
CA ARG A 2 -1.84 1.25 14.55
C ARG A 2 -1.48 0.28 13.44
N LEU A 3 -2.44 -0.51 13.01
CA LEU A 3 -2.23 -1.63 12.09
C LEU A 3 -2.95 -1.44 10.76
N PHE A 4 -2.36 -2.01 9.71
CA PHE A 4 -3.00 -2.14 8.40
C PHE A 4 -2.43 -3.35 7.65
N ALA A 5 -3.25 -3.94 6.79
CA ALA A 5 -2.85 -5.03 5.91
C ALA A 5 -2.51 -4.48 4.54
N ALA A 6 -1.41 -4.94 3.96
CA ALA A 6 -0.89 -4.39 2.71
C ALA A 6 -0.15 -5.42 1.87
N VAL A 7 0.02 -5.09 0.59
CA VAL A 7 0.99 -5.72 -0.31
C VAL A 7 2.03 -4.68 -0.70
N ARG A 8 3.26 -5.11 -0.93
CA ARG A 8 4.35 -4.19 -1.24
C ARG A 8 4.97 -4.45 -2.61
N PRO A 9 5.37 -3.39 -3.33
CA PRO A 9 6.11 -3.55 -4.58
C PRO A 9 7.48 -4.17 -4.32
N ALA A 10 8.00 -4.87 -5.31
CA ALA A 10 9.29 -5.54 -5.23
C ALA A 10 10.03 -5.44 -6.56
N GLY A 11 11.36 -5.55 -6.50
CA GLY A 11 12.21 -5.56 -7.70
C GLY A 11 12.04 -4.31 -8.55
N LEU A 12 11.86 -4.50 -9.85
CA LEU A 12 11.74 -3.40 -10.81
C LEU A 12 10.56 -2.47 -10.52
N SER A 13 9.46 -2.98 -9.99
CA SER A 13 8.31 -2.13 -9.63
C SER A 13 8.67 -1.11 -8.57
N ARG A 14 9.44 -1.50 -7.58
CA ARG A 14 9.94 -0.59 -6.56
C ARG A 14 10.85 0.48 -7.17
N GLU A 15 11.75 0.11 -8.08
CA GLU A 15 12.65 1.05 -8.76
C GLU A 15 11.88 2.08 -9.59
N VAL A 16 10.85 1.67 -10.30
CA VAL A 16 10.00 2.57 -11.10
C VAL A 16 9.26 3.57 -10.20
N LEU A 17 8.73 3.12 -9.07
CA LEU A 17 8.05 3.99 -8.11
C LEU A 17 9.01 4.97 -7.44
N GLU A 18 10.19 4.54 -7.09
CA GLU A 18 11.23 5.42 -6.54
C GLU A 18 11.66 6.48 -7.57
N GLN A 19 11.73 6.12 -8.85
CA GLN A 19 12.01 7.09 -9.90
C GLN A 19 10.90 8.14 -10.02
N ALA A 20 9.65 7.72 -9.93
CA ALA A 20 8.52 8.66 -9.91
C ALA A 20 8.60 9.63 -8.72
N GLN A 21 9.01 9.14 -7.55
CA GLN A 21 9.24 10.00 -6.38
C GLN A 21 10.35 11.02 -6.63
N ARG A 22 11.47 10.61 -7.24
CA ARG A 22 12.55 11.53 -7.60
C ARG A 22 12.10 12.60 -8.58
N ASP A 23 11.30 12.21 -9.56
CA ASP A 23 10.75 13.15 -10.55
C ASP A 23 9.78 14.15 -9.90
N LEU A 24 8.92 13.69 -8.99
CA LEU A 24 8.04 14.56 -8.22
C LEU A 24 8.83 15.56 -7.35
N ARG A 25 9.93 15.14 -6.75
CA ARG A 25 10.79 16.03 -5.95
C ARG A 25 11.38 17.17 -6.79
N ARG A 26 11.69 16.92 -8.05
CA ARG A 26 12.18 17.96 -8.97
C ARG A 26 11.07 18.95 -9.35
N GLN A 27 9.82 18.49 -9.38
CA GLN A 27 8.67 19.26 -9.89
C GLN A 27 7.83 19.91 -8.79
N GLY A 28 8.19 19.71 -7.53
CA GLY A 28 7.41 20.25 -6.41
C GLY A 28 7.98 19.91 -5.05
N ARG A 29 7.19 20.19 -4.01
CA ARG A 29 7.55 19.95 -2.61
C ARG A 29 6.46 19.14 -1.92
N GLY A 30 6.87 18.26 -1.01
CA GLY A 30 5.97 17.46 -0.21
C GLY A 30 6.72 16.57 0.77
N THR A 31 5.96 15.74 1.49
CA THR A 31 6.49 14.69 2.35
C THR A 31 6.44 13.38 1.59
N PHE A 32 7.61 12.84 1.25
CA PHE A 32 7.71 11.63 0.45
C PHE A 32 7.72 10.38 1.33
N SER A 33 7.00 9.35 0.90
CA SER A 33 7.09 8.05 1.55
C SER A 33 8.52 7.51 1.43
N HIS A 34 9.04 6.97 2.53
CA HIS A 34 10.32 6.27 2.46
C HIS A 34 10.18 5.07 1.48
N PRO A 35 11.18 4.77 0.65
CA PRO A 35 11.08 3.66 -0.30
C PRO A 35 10.71 2.32 0.35
N ASP A 36 11.19 2.06 1.57
CA ASP A 36 10.82 0.85 2.32
C ASP A 36 9.36 0.85 2.79
N ASP A 37 8.71 2.00 2.78
CA ASP A 37 7.31 2.16 3.21
C ASP A 37 6.32 2.12 2.04
N LEU A 38 6.79 2.04 0.80
CA LEU A 38 5.91 1.95 -0.36
C LEU A 38 5.04 0.70 -0.26
N HIS A 39 3.73 0.89 -0.32
CA HIS A 39 2.76 -0.20 -0.15
C HIS A 39 1.41 0.15 -0.76
N LEU A 40 0.62 -0.89 -1.01
CA LEU A 40 -0.79 -0.78 -1.37
C LEU A 40 -1.60 -1.35 -0.21
N THR A 41 -2.40 -0.51 0.43
CA THR A 41 -3.23 -0.93 1.56
C THR A 41 -4.43 -1.74 1.11
N LEU A 42 -4.65 -2.89 1.74
CA LEU A 42 -5.85 -3.71 1.56
C LEU A 42 -6.92 -3.35 2.57
N ALA A 43 -6.54 -3.10 3.82
CA ALA A 43 -7.45 -2.75 4.90
C ALA A 43 -6.73 -2.03 6.03
N PHE A 44 -7.34 -0.97 6.56
CA PHE A 44 -6.88 -0.28 7.76
C PHE A 44 -7.64 -0.82 8.98
N LEU A 45 -6.90 -1.30 9.99
CA LEU A 45 -7.47 -1.76 11.24
C LEU A 45 -7.55 -0.65 12.29
N GLY A 46 -6.71 0.39 12.15
CA GLY A 46 -6.62 1.49 13.12
C GLY A 46 -5.86 1.11 14.38
N GLU A 47 -6.08 1.86 15.45
CA GLU A 47 -5.48 1.55 16.74
C GLU A 47 -6.11 0.31 17.35
N THR A 48 -5.28 -0.66 17.71
CA THR A 48 -5.72 -1.91 18.32
C THR A 48 -4.60 -2.60 19.08
N GLU A 49 -4.95 -3.27 20.15
CA GLU A 49 -4.07 -4.21 20.86
C GLU A 49 -4.33 -5.67 20.45
N ARG A 50 -5.30 -5.90 19.56
CA ARG A 50 -5.73 -7.23 19.14
C ARG A 50 -4.89 -7.77 17.97
N VAL A 51 -3.56 -7.76 18.15
CA VAL A 51 -2.61 -8.17 17.11
C VAL A 51 -2.80 -9.64 16.72
N ASP A 52 -2.96 -10.52 17.70
CA ASP A 52 -3.13 -11.97 17.46
C ASP A 52 -4.40 -12.26 16.67
N ALA A 53 -5.49 -11.55 16.96
CA ALA A 53 -6.74 -11.69 16.22
C ALA A 53 -6.58 -11.24 14.75
N ALA A 54 -5.85 -10.16 14.53
CA ALA A 54 -5.55 -9.68 13.18
C ALA A 54 -4.69 -10.69 12.40
N CYS A 55 -3.66 -11.23 13.02
CA CYS A 55 -2.82 -12.27 12.42
C CYS A 55 -3.63 -13.51 12.05
N ALA A 56 -4.45 -14.01 12.99
CA ALA A 56 -5.27 -15.20 12.76
C ALA A 56 -6.28 -14.98 11.63
N ALA A 57 -6.90 -13.79 11.56
CA ALA A 57 -7.83 -13.46 10.50
C ALA A 57 -7.15 -13.47 9.12
N LEU A 58 -5.98 -12.86 9.00
CA LEU A 58 -5.24 -12.82 7.74
C LEU A 58 -4.68 -14.18 7.34
N GLU A 59 -4.33 -15.04 8.31
CA GLU A 59 -3.87 -16.42 8.04
C GLU A 59 -4.92 -17.24 7.29
N THR A 60 -6.19 -16.93 7.40
CA THR A 60 -7.24 -17.63 6.64
C THR A 60 -7.08 -17.45 5.14
N LEU A 61 -6.28 -16.47 4.70
CA LEU A 61 -6.01 -16.20 3.29
C LEU A 61 -4.75 -16.92 2.77
N ALA A 62 -4.04 -17.63 3.63
CA ALA A 62 -2.86 -18.39 3.22
C ALA A 62 -3.21 -19.38 2.11
N GLY A 63 -2.36 -19.45 1.08
CA GLY A 63 -2.56 -20.36 -0.03
C GLY A 63 -3.65 -19.94 -1.02
N SER A 64 -4.20 -18.72 -0.95
CA SER A 64 -5.25 -18.27 -1.88
C SER A 64 -4.75 -18.00 -3.31
N GLY A 65 -3.44 -17.95 -3.51
CA GLY A 65 -2.82 -17.86 -4.83
C GLY A 65 -2.07 -16.56 -5.07
N ARG A 66 -0.93 -16.69 -5.71
CA ARG A 66 -0.11 -15.56 -6.17
C ARG A 66 -0.74 -14.97 -7.44
N PHE A 67 -0.49 -13.70 -7.68
CA PHE A 67 -1.00 -13.04 -8.89
C PHE A 67 -0.10 -11.90 -9.33
N SER A 68 -0.20 -11.53 -10.60
CA SER A 68 0.51 -10.38 -11.16
C SER A 68 -0.28 -9.09 -10.93
N LEU A 69 0.41 -8.04 -10.52
CA LEU A 69 -0.16 -6.71 -10.34
C LEU A 69 0.69 -5.68 -11.11
N THR A 70 0.02 -4.80 -11.84
CA THR A 70 0.66 -3.75 -12.62
C THR A 70 0.37 -2.40 -11.98
N ALA A 71 1.43 -1.70 -11.57
CA ALA A 71 1.32 -0.29 -11.20
C ALA A 71 1.44 0.55 -12.45
N GLU A 72 0.57 1.55 -12.60
CA GLU A 72 0.63 2.49 -13.72
C GLU A 72 -0.16 3.76 -13.40
N GLY A 73 0.31 4.85 -13.96
CA GLY A 73 -0.38 6.13 -13.87
C GLY A 73 -0.18 6.83 -12.54
N LEU A 74 -0.42 8.14 -12.57
CA LEU A 74 -0.30 9.02 -11.43
C LEU A 74 -1.69 9.57 -11.10
N GLY A 75 -2.07 9.54 -9.84
CA GLY A 75 -3.31 10.09 -9.35
C GLY A 75 -3.14 10.83 -8.04
N ARG A 76 -4.22 11.40 -7.53
CA ARG A 76 -4.18 12.12 -6.26
C ARG A 76 -5.53 12.10 -5.53
N PHE A 77 -5.44 12.17 -4.21
CA PHE A 77 -6.54 12.53 -3.32
C PHE A 77 -6.13 13.84 -2.63
N GLY A 78 -6.72 14.96 -3.04
CA GLY A 78 -6.25 16.26 -2.56
C GLY A 78 -4.77 16.49 -2.85
N ASP A 79 -3.96 16.66 -1.81
CA ASP A 79 -2.51 16.82 -1.90
C ASP A 79 -1.70 15.53 -1.69
N THR A 80 -2.37 14.38 -1.60
CA THR A 80 -1.73 13.06 -1.56
C THR A 80 -1.63 12.49 -2.97
N TRP A 81 -0.40 12.31 -3.45
CA TRP A 81 -0.12 11.83 -4.80
C TRP A 81 0.31 10.38 -4.75
N TRP A 82 -0.19 9.57 -5.67
CA TRP A 82 -0.01 8.13 -5.66
C TRP A 82 0.11 7.53 -7.07
N ALA A 83 0.70 6.35 -7.12
CA ALA A 83 0.67 5.50 -8.31
C ALA A 83 -0.57 4.62 -8.26
N GLY A 84 -1.29 4.52 -9.37
CA GLY A 84 -2.44 3.65 -9.52
C GLY A 84 -2.06 2.26 -9.98
N THR A 85 -3.06 1.45 -10.25
CA THR A 85 -2.89 0.09 -10.79
C THR A 85 -3.79 -0.12 -12.00
N ALA A 86 -3.37 -0.99 -12.90
CA ALA A 86 -4.26 -1.54 -13.92
C ALA A 86 -5.37 -2.37 -13.24
N PRO A 87 -6.53 -2.53 -13.89
CA PRO A 87 -7.58 -3.40 -13.36
C PRO A 87 -7.03 -4.79 -13.02
N CYS A 88 -7.28 -5.25 -11.79
CA CYS A 88 -6.78 -6.52 -11.30
C CYS A 88 -7.84 -7.23 -10.45
N PRO A 89 -8.66 -8.11 -11.05
CA PRO A 89 -9.70 -8.83 -10.30
C PRO A 89 -9.16 -9.65 -9.12
N ALA A 90 -7.96 -10.20 -9.24
CA ALA A 90 -7.33 -10.95 -8.16
C ALA A 90 -7.01 -10.06 -6.94
N LEU A 91 -6.54 -8.83 -7.15
CA LEU A 91 -6.31 -7.86 -6.09
C LEU A 91 -7.62 -7.45 -5.42
N GLU A 92 -8.66 -7.19 -6.20
CA GLU A 92 -9.98 -6.84 -5.69
C GLU A 92 -10.56 -7.95 -4.83
N ALA A 93 -10.43 -9.20 -5.28
CA ALA A 93 -10.86 -10.37 -4.52
C ALA A 93 -10.08 -10.55 -3.24
N LEU A 94 -8.76 -10.34 -3.28
CA LEU A 94 -7.89 -10.42 -2.10
C LEU A 94 -8.27 -9.36 -1.05
N ALA A 95 -8.46 -8.11 -1.48
CA ALA A 95 -8.86 -7.02 -0.60
C ALA A 95 -10.23 -7.30 0.04
N ALA A 96 -11.19 -7.78 -0.74
CA ALA A 96 -12.52 -8.14 -0.24
C ALA A 96 -12.45 -9.28 0.78
N SER A 97 -11.64 -10.31 0.52
CA SER A 97 -11.46 -11.45 1.42
C SER A 97 -10.77 -11.03 2.73
N ALA A 98 -9.74 -10.19 2.63
CA ALA A 98 -9.05 -9.66 3.82
C ALA A 98 -10.02 -8.85 4.69
N ARG A 99 -10.83 -8.00 4.09
CA ARG A 99 -11.82 -7.20 4.82
C ARG A 99 -12.86 -8.08 5.51
N ARG A 100 -13.40 -9.07 4.81
CA ARG A 100 -14.38 -10.01 5.40
C ARG A 100 -13.78 -10.78 6.58
N ALA A 101 -12.56 -11.27 6.44
CA ALA A 101 -11.89 -12.00 7.52
C ALA A 101 -11.66 -11.12 8.76
N LEU A 102 -11.22 -9.88 8.56
CA LEU A 102 -11.01 -8.93 9.65
C LEU A 102 -12.33 -8.50 10.30
N GLU A 103 -13.38 -8.26 9.53
CA GLU A 103 -14.71 -7.93 10.06
C GLU A 103 -15.28 -9.11 10.87
N ALA A 104 -15.11 -10.33 10.38
CA ALA A 104 -15.53 -11.55 11.10
C ALA A 104 -14.77 -11.71 12.43
N ALA A 105 -13.54 -11.22 12.50
CA ALA A 105 -12.75 -11.20 13.74
C ALA A 105 -13.10 -10.02 14.67
N GLY A 106 -14.07 -9.18 14.30
CA GLY A 106 -14.57 -8.09 15.12
C GLY A 106 -13.90 -6.74 14.90
N PHE A 107 -13.11 -6.57 13.82
CA PHE A 107 -12.57 -5.27 13.48
C PHE A 107 -13.59 -4.43 12.72
N SER A 108 -13.69 -3.15 13.10
CA SER A 108 -14.55 -2.19 12.41
C SER A 108 -13.74 -1.49 11.32
N LEU A 109 -14.05 -1.79 10.06
CA LEU A 109 -13.35 -1.21 8.91
C LEU A 109 -14.19 -0.10 8.27
N GLU A 110 -13.52 0.91 7.72
CA GLU A 110 -14.22 1.95 6.97
C GLU A 110 -14.92 1.37 5.74
N LYS A 111 -16.18 1.79 5.55
CA LYS A 111 -16.97 1.38 4.39
C LYS A 111 -16.75 2.36 3.24
N LYS A 112 -15.59 2.26 2.60
CA LYS A 112 -15.25 3.04 1.41
C LYS A 112 -15.00 2.12 0.22
N PRO A 113 -15.26 2.60 -1.00
CA PRO A 113 -14.83 1.87 -2.19
C PRO A 113 -13.33 1.61 -2.14
N PHE A 114 -12.92 0.42 -2.56
CA PHE A 114 -11.51 0.07 -2.67
C PHE A 114 -10.91 0.73 -3.91
N VAL A 115 -10.01 1.68 -3.71
CA VAL A 115 -9.26 2.34 -4.79
C VAL A 115 -7.79 1.97 -4.62
N PRO A 116 -7.28 0.98 -5.37
CA PRO A 116 -5.89 0.55 -5.24
C PRO A 116 -4.93 1.69 -5.58
N HIS A 117 -4.04 1.99 -4.67
CA HIS A 117 -3.03 3.04 -4.89
C HIS A 117 -1.81 2.82 -4.00
N ILE A 118 -0.66 3.32 -4.46
CA ILE A 118 0.58 3.34 -3.69
C ILE A 118 0.96 4.80 -3.50
N THR A 119 0.89 5.29 -2.27
CA THR A 119 1.21 6.68 -1.96
C THR A 119 2.69 6.97 -2.19
N LEU A 120 2.97 8.02 -2.97
CA LEU A 120 4.31 8.49 -3.26
C LEU A 120 4.69 9.69 -2.41
N ALA A 121 3.74 10.62 -2.23
CA ALA A 121 3.95 11.86 -1.49
C ALA A 121 2.66 12.35 -0.85
N ARG A 122 2.78 13.00 0.31
CA ARG A 122 1.70 13.72 1.00
C ARG A 122 2.06 15.19 1.09
N HIS A 123 1.05 16.04 1.25
CA HIS A 123 1.24 17.50 1.34
C HIS A 123 2.02 18.03 0.14
N TYR A 124 1.79 17.42 -1.03
CA TYR A 124 2.54 17.72 -2.23
C TYR A 124 2.00 18.97 -2.92
N ARG A 125 2.91 19.87 -3.25
CA ARG A 125 2.63 21.11 -3.99
C ARG A 125 3.43 21.10 -5.28
N PRO A 126 2.81 20.80 -6.41
CA PRO A 126 3.49 20.78 -7.70
C PRO A 126 3.83 22.20 -8.18
N ARG A 127 4.98 22.35 -8.83
CA ARG A 127 5.28 23.50 -9.68
C ARG A 127 4.87 23.17 -11.11
N ASP A 128 5.34 22.03 -11.61
CA ASP A 128 4.96 21.48 -12.91
C ASP A 128 5.16 19.96 -12.86
N THR A 129 4.08 19.20 -13.11
CA THR A 129 4.10 17.74 -13.08
C THR A 129 3.84 17.12 -14.46
N ALA A 130 3.80 17.94 -15.52
CA ALA A 130 3.47 17.43 -16.85
C ALA A 130 4.43 16.33 -17.35
N ALA A 131 5.69 16.34 -16.86
CA ALA A 131 6.69 15.35 -17.22
C ALA A 131 6.75 14.14 -16.27
N VAL A 132 5.95 14.13 -15.20
CA VAL A 132 5.98 13.04 -14.23
C VAL A 132 4.99 11.96 -14.63
N THR A 133 5.50 10.75 -14.84
CA THR A 133 4.69 9.59 -15.22
C THR A 133 5.08 8.38 -14.36
N VAL A 134 4.14 7.45 -14.23
CA VAL A 134 4.39 6.10 -13.72
C VAL A 134 4.13 5.15 -14.88
N PRO A 135 5.18 4.74 -15.61
CA PRO A 135 5.00 3.77 -16.70
C PRO A 135 4.56 2.41 -16.13
N PRO A 136 3.81 1.62 -16.91
CA PRO A 136 3.37 0.31 -16.44
C PRO A 136 4.54 -0.55 -16.00
N VAL A 137 4.44 -1.11 -14.80
CA VAL A 137 5.40 -2.06 -14.26
C VAL A 137 4.68 -3.15 -13.50
N THR A 138 5.01 -4.40 -13.77
CA THR A 138 4.32 -5.57 -13.23
C THR A 138 5.22 -6.33 -12.28
N TRP A 139 4.67 -6.79 -11.17
CA TRP A 139 5.34 -7.72 -10.26
C TRP A 139 4.37 -8.76 -9.75
N GLU A 140 4.90 -9.84 -9.22
CA GLU A 140 4.11 -10.89 -8.62
C GLU A 140 3.86 -10.62 -7.14
N VAL A 141 2.59 -10.58 -6.76
CA VAL A 141 2.17 -10.48 -5.36
C VAL A 141 2.08 -11.89 -4.79
N GLY A 142 2.94 -12.19 -3.82
CA GLY A 142 3.02 -13.52 -3.22
C GLY A 142 2.75 -13.54 -1.72
N LYS A 143 2.47 -12.39 -1.12
CA LYS A 143 2.24 -12.30 0.33
C LYS A 143 1.42 -11.07 0.71
N ILE A 144 0.70 -11.18 1.83
CA ILE A 144 0.14 -10.06 2.55
C ILE A 144 1.03 -9.79 3.76
N GLU A 145 1.25 -8.53 4.08
CA GLU A 145 1.95 -8.14 5.30
C GLU A 145 1.01 -7.35 6.22
N LEU A 146 1.03 -7.69 7.50
CA LEU A 146 0.42 -6.86 8.53
C LEU A 146 1.49 -5.88 9.02
N LEU A 147 1.25 -4.60 8.78
CA LEU A 147 2.19 -3.53 9.08
C LEU A 147 1.72 -2.72 10.28
N ALA A 148 2.68 -2.33 11.12
CA ALA A 148 2.45 -1.42 12.23
C ALA A 148 3.10 -0.07 11.92
N SER A 149 2.33 1.00 12.10
CA SER A 149 2.82 2.37 11.96
C SER A 149 3.40 2.84 13.30
N ARG A 150 4.60 3.39 13.24
CA ARG A 150 5.29 3.97 14.41
C ARG A 150 5.80 5.36 14.09
N PRO A 151 5.85 6.28 15.07
CA PRO A 151 6.56 7.52 14.89
C PRO A 151 8.02 7.25 14.54
N ALA A 152 8.56 7.98 13.58
CA ALA A 152 9.93 7.83 13.14
C ALA A 152 10.54 9.20 12.82
N PRO A 153 11.86 9.37 12.98
CA PRO A 153 12.53 10.59 12.55
C PRO A 153 12.31 10.85 11.05
N PRO A 154 12.34 12.12 10.60
CA PRO A 154 12.24 12.43 9.17
C PRO A 154 13.27 11.65 8.35
N GLY A 155 12.83 11.08 7.21
CA GLY A 155 13.68 10.30 6.33
C GLY A 155 13.86 8.83 6.74
N SER A 156 13.24 8.38 7.83
CA SER A 156 13.29 6.99 8.30
C SER A 156 12.00 6.26 7.96
N PRO A 157 12.06 4.91 7.77
CA PRO A 157 10.86 4.10 7.61
C PRO A 157 9.95 4.17 8.83
N ARG A 158 8.64 4.22 8.59
CA ARG A 158 7.60 4.31 9.63
C ARG A 158 6.91 3.00 9.89
N TYR A 159 6.98 2.06 8.95
CA TYR A 159 6.20 0.83 9.02
C TYR A 159 7.08 -0.36 9.31
N THR A 160 6.62 -1.17 10.24
CA THR A 160 7.28 -2.42 10.61
C THR A 160 6.36 -3.58 10.28
N CYS A 161 6.87 -4.58 9.56
CA CYS A 161 6.13 -5.81 9.31
C CYS A 161 6.11 -6.66 10.58
N ILE A 162 4.92 -6.95 11.07
CA ILE A 162 4.74 -7.76 12.28
C ILE A 162 4.22 -9.18 11.97
N HIS A 163 3.68 -9.39 10.79
CA HIS A 163 3.22 -10.71 10.34
C HIS A 163 3.15 -10.78 8.83
N THR A 164 3.47 -11.95 8.27
CA THR A 164 3.43 -12.20 6.83
C THR A 164 2.58 -13.43 6.55
N VAL A 165 1.67 -13.32 5.59
CA VAL A 165 0.84 -14.42 5.10
C VAL A 165 1.20 -14.71 3.65
N ARG A 166 1.62 -15.93 3.35
CA ARG A 166 1.95 -16.35 1.99
C ARG A 166 0.71 -16.79 1.23
N LEU A 167 0.59 -16.28 0.03
CA LEU A 167 -0.56 -16.54 -0.84
C LEU A 167 -0.42 -17.81 -1.70
#